data_1c038e9332517ff1e536e08192ba7e0e
#
_entry.id   1c038e9332517ff1e536e08192ba7e0e
#
_cell.length_a   1.000
_cell.length_b   1.000
_cell.length_c   1.000
_cell.angle_alpha   90.00
_cell.angle_beta   90.00
_cell.angle_gamma   90.00
#
_symmetry.space_group_name_H-M   'P 1'
#
loop_
_entity.id
_entity.type
_entity.pdbx_description
1 polymer ?
#
loop_
_entity_poly.entity_id
_entity_poly.type
_entity_poly.pdbx_seq_one_letter_code
_entity_poly.pdbx_strand_id
1 'polypeptide(L)'
;CWFLGATLKVNTLDKNFFESIEIVKQEFAKFYPEILFRHSKLIVEQLDEIQYTPKNKAMLFSGGVDALYTYSRLDNKDVQLITMHGADIDIQNVAQWEKIKNITKSLELTKNNPNYFIKSNVRRFYRSKVEKLIYNNNQDWWTLIQHGLSLTSLIAPVAYKNGIGEVFIGSTLDAKNELFPWGSSYIDNYITWASTQVIHHGQESNRFNKMKILCDYFDEINLPTPFRVCYHNQNTKLNCSMCAKCYRAIVTLIVLGKDPREYGFEIETMHGSVEKFYDNLLIFIKGNVFNQAVYFYWLE
;
A
#
# COMPACT_ATOMS: atom_id res chain seq x y z
N CYS A 1 -5.35 -3.74 21.86
CA CYS A 1 -5.85 -3.10 23.09
C CYS A 1 -7.03 -2.18 22.81
N TRP A 2 -6.97 -1.29 21.83
CA TRP A 2 -8.01 -0.29 21.55
C TRP A 2 -9.40 -0.89 21.40
N PHE A 3 -9.55 -1.90 20.54
CA PHE A 3 -10.83 -2.57 20.26
C PHE A 3 -11.43 -3.32 21.46
N LEU A 4 -10.59 -3.65 22.43
CA LEU A 4 -11.02 -4.36 23.64
C LEU A 4 -11.22 -3.43 24.81
N GLY A 5 -10.97 -2.12 24.67
CA GLY A 5 -10.95 -1.19 25.77
C GLY A 5 -9.88 -1.52 26.82
N ALA A 6 -8.84 -2.28 26.44
CA ALA A 6 -7.84 -2.80 27.34
C ALA A 6 -6.71 -1.80 27.62
N THR A 7 -6.09 -1.91 28.79
CA THR A 7 -4.90 -1.15 29.16
C THR A 7 -3.65 -1.87 28.70
N LEU A 8 -2.76 -1.17 27.97
CA LEU A 8 -1.42 -1.61 27.64
C LEU A 8 -0.42 -0.89 28.55
N LYS A 9 0.42 -1.64 29.24
CA LYS A 9 1.53 -1.10 30.01
C LYS A 9 2.84 -1.43 29.33
N VAL A 10 3.69 -0.42 29.17
CA VAL A 10 5.03 -0.55 28.60
C VAL A 10 6.02 0.19 29.48
N ASN A 11 7.24 -0.32 29.61
CA ASN A 11 8.24 0.32 30.45
C ASN A 11 8.75 1.60 29.80
N THR A 12 9.16 1.51 28.54
CA THR A 12 9.77 2.63 27.82
C THR A 12 9.13 2.78 26.44
N LEU A 13 8.91 4.01 26.02
CA LEU A 13 8.38 4.33 24.69
C LEU A 13 8.98 5.64 24.18
N ASP A 14 9.18 5.71 22.88
CA ASP A 14 9.54 6.97 22.22
C ASP A 14 8.42 8.02 22.41
N LYS A 15 8.79 9.23 22.80
CA LYS A 15 7.87 10.31 23.09
C LYS A 15 7.05 10.73 21.88
N ASN A 16 7.70 10.90 20.73
CA ASN A 16 7.03 11.29 19.49
C ASN A 16 6.01 10.22 19.04
N PHE A 17 6.38 8.94 19.20
CA PHE A 17 5.43 7.86 18.92
C PHE A 17 4.26 7.84 19.91
N PHE A 18 4.53 8.06 21.20
CA PHE A 18 3.48 8.12 22.23
C PHE A 18 2.43 9.21 21.91
N GLU A 19 2.88 10.41 21.58
CA GLU A 19 2.01 11.53 21.21
C GLU A 19 1.24 11.24 19.91
N SER A 20 1.92 10.74 18.91
CA SER A 20 1.40 10.35 17.61
C SER A 20 0.29 9.29 17.73
N ILE A 21 0.52 8.23 18.49
CA ILE A 21 -0.41 7.09 18.57
C ILE A 21 -1.72 7.46 19.30
N GLU A 22 -1.70 8.43 20.20
CA GLU A 22 -2.92 8.95 20.83
C GLU A 22 -3.77 9.75 19.83
N ILE A 23 -3.13 10.50 18.92
CA ILE A 23 -3.85 11.19 17.83
C ILE A 23 -4.45 10.15 16.87
N VAL A 24 -3.66 9.18 16.43
CA VAL A 24 -4.11 8.09 15.57
C VAL A 24 -5.30 7.34 16.18
N LYS A 25 -5.28 7.07 17.48
CA LYS A 25 -6.40 6.46 18.21
C LYS A 25 -7.66 7.30 18.12
N GLN A 26 -7.55 8.63 18.28
CA GLN A 26 -8.69 9.54 18.17
C GLN A 26 -9.27 9.56 16.76
N GLU A 27 -8.42 9.54 15.72
CA GLU A 27 -8.86 9.45 14.33
C GLU A 27 -9.60 8.13 14.06
N PHE A 28 -9.07 6.98 14.50
CA PHE A 28 -9.79 5.71 14.41
C PHE A 28 -11.14 5.74 15.12
N ALA A 29 -11.24 6.41 16.28
CA ALA A 29 -12.49 6.52 17.02
C ALA A 29 -13.57 7.31 16.28
N LYS A 30 -13.21 8.21 15.36
CA LYS A 30 -14.17 8.91 14.48
C LYS A 30 -14.79 7.97 13.45
N PHE A 31 -13.99 7.02 12.91
CA PHE A 31 -14.47 6.03 11.95
C PHE A 31 -15.27 4.89 12.60
N TYR A 32 -14.96 4.56 13.85
CA TYR A 32 -15.56 3.42 14.58
C TYR A 32 -16.09 3.89 15.95
N PRO A 33 -17.10 4.76 15.99
CA PRO A 33 -17.61 5.35 17.23
C PRO A 33 -18.21 4.32 18.20
N GLU A 34 -18.63 3.16 17.67
CA GLU A 34 -19.18 2.03 18.44
C GLU A 34 -18.12 1.20 19.17
N ILE A 35 -16.84 1.39 18.84
CA ILE A 35 -15.76 0.61 19.45
C ILE A 35 -15.25 1.26 20.72
N LEU A 36 -14.76 0.45 21.66
CA LEU A 36 -14.36 0.88 23.01
C LEU A 36 -13.01 1.62 23.08
N PHE A 37 -12.60 2.34 22.02
CA PHE A 37 -11.34 3.09 21.98
C PHE A 37 -11.15 4.00 23.20
N ARG A 38 -12.22 4.65 23.68
CA ARG A 38 -12.18 5.60 24.80
C ARG A 38 -11.76 4.97 26.11
N HIS A 39 -12.02 3.67 26.27
CA HIS A 39 -11.71 2.94 27.51
C HIS A 39 -10.28 2.38 27.50
N SER A 40 -9.65 2.32 26.34
CA SER A 40 -8.29 1.83 26.25
C SER A 40 -7.30 2.87 26.78
N LYS A 41 -6.27 2.38 27.48
CA LYS A 41 -5.21 3.23 28.03
C LYS A 41 -3.85 2.70 27.63
N LEU A 42 -2.94 3.60 27.31
CA LEU A 42 -1.53 3.34 27.17
C LEU A 42 -0.83 3.96 28.38
N ILE A 43 -0.24 3.12 29.22
CA ILE A 43 0.52 3.53 30.39
C ILE A 43 1.98 3.28 30.11
N VAL A 44 2.78 4.33 30.15
CA VAL A 44 4.23 4.30 29.90
C VAL A 44 4.94 4.74 31.17
N GLU A 45 5.91 3.95 31.64
CA GLU A 45 6.70 4.29 32.84
C GLU A 45 7.71 5.38 32.53
N GLN A 46 8.36 5.32 31.37
CA GLN A 46 9.37 6.28 30.93
C GLN A 46 9.15 6.63 29.45
N LEU A 47 9.16 7.93 29.15
CA LEU A 47 9.20 8.43 27.77
C LEU A 47 10.64 8.81 27.43
N ASP A 48 11.15 8.25 26.36
CA ASP A 48 12.47 8.54 25.83
C ASP A 48 12.38 9.51 24.65
N GLU A 49 13.19 10.53 24.63
CA GLU A 49 13.35 11.42 23.47
C GLU A 49 14.44 10.84 22.54
N ILE A 50 14.05 9.90 21.69
CA ILE A 50 14.96 9.31 20.72
C ILE A 50 15.09 10.25 19.53
N GLN A 51 16.31 10.71 19.26
CA GLN A 51 16.58 11.61 18.15
C GLN A 51 17.79 11.14 17.35
N TYR A 52 17.75 11.41 16.06
CA TYR A 52 18.89 11.29 15.16
C TYR A 52 18.77 12.34 14.04
N THR A 53 19.88 12.67 13.42
CA THR A 53 19.87 13.60 12.28
C THR A 53 19.35 12.90 11.04
N PRO A 54 18.17 13.31 10.51
CA PRO A 54 17.66 12.74 9.28
C PRO A 54 18.60 13.02 8.10
N LYS A 55 18.92 11.97 7.34
CA LYS A 55 19.81 12.06 6.17
C LYS A 55 19.17 11.48 4.91
N ASN A 56 18.22 10.57 5.10
CA ASN A 56 17.65 9.77 4.04
C ASN A 56 16.12 9.84 4.04
N LYS A 57 15.54 9.54 2.88
CA LYS A 57 14.13 9.32 2.68
C LYS A 57 13.90 7.86 2.30
N ALA A 58 12.74 7.33 2.63
CA ALA A 58 12.34 5.99 2.21
C ALA A 58 10.90 6.01 1.68
N MET A 59 10.55 4.98 0.91
CA MET A 59 9.17 4.76 0.50
C MET A 59 8.82 3.28 0.52
N LEU A 60 7.56 2.99 0.83
CA LEU A 60 6.99 1.67 0.60
C LEU A 60 6.90 1.42 -0.90
N PHE A 61 7.54 0.36 -1.37
CA PHE A 61 7.66 0.08 -2.79
C PHE A 61 7.25 -1.35 -3.12
N SER A 62 6.13 -1.48 -3.81
CA SER A 62 5.58 -2.77 -4.25
C SER A 62 5.69 -3.00 -5.78
N GLY A 63 6.20 -2.01 -6.51
CA GLY A 63 6.14 -1.96 -7.97
C GLY A 63 4.72 -1.76 -8.52
N GLY A 64 3.78 -1.35 -7.67
CA GLY A 64 2.40 -1.03 -8.06
C GLY A 64 2.22 0.42 -8.50
N VAL A 65 1.07 0.73 -9.10
CA VAL A 65 0.74 2.07 -9.62
C VAL A 65 0.96 3.17 -8.58
N ASP A 66 0.46 2.99 -7.35
CA ASP A 66 0.54 4.02 -6.30
C ASP A 66 1.99 4.28 -5.86
N ALA A 67 2.79 3.22 -5.76
CA ALA A 67 4.21 3.33 -5.40
C ALA A 67 5.03 3.98 -6.53
N LEU A 68 4.80 3.59 -7.79
CA LEU A 68 5.46 4.18 -8.93
C LEU A 68 5.06 5.65 -9.14
N TYR A 69 3.77 5.96 -8.91
CA TYR A 69 3.31 7.35 -8.93
C TYR A 69 4.04 8.19 -7.88
N THR A 70 4.10 7.72 -6.63
CA THR A 70 4.85 8.40 -5.59
C THR A 70 6.31 8.60 -6.01
N TYR A 71 6.96 7.55 -6.51
CA TYR A 71 8.33 7.64 -7.01
C TYR A 71 8.49 8.69 -8.13
N SER A 72 7.59 8.70 -9.12
CA SER A 72 7.64 9.65 -10.24
C SER A 72 7.52 11.11 -9.81
N ARG A 73 6.84 11.36 -8.68
CA ARG A 73 6.57 12.73 -8.16
C ARG A 73 7.60 13.23 -7.14
N LEU A 74 8.51 12.38 -6.67
CA LEU A 74 9.60 12.83 -5.80
C LEU A 74 10.58 13.71 -6.60
N ASP A 75 10.91 14.87 -6.06
CA ASP A 75 11.86 15.81 -6.68
C ASP A 75 13.25 15.20 -6.77
N ASN A 76 13.69 14.52 -5.70
CA ASN A 76 14.93 13.75 -5.68
C ASN A 76 14.61 12.26 -5.68
N LYS A 77 15.15 11.52 -6.65
CA LYS A 77 15.01 10.06 -6.76
C LYS A 77 15.95 9.28 -5.84
N ASP A 78 16.76 9.96 -5.03
CA ASP A 78 17.59 9.31 -4.00
C ASP A 78 16.73 8.94 -2.79
N VAL A 79 15.98 7.86 -2.94
CA VAL A 79 15.04 7.33 -1.96
C VAL A 79 15.30 5.85 -1.73
N GLN A 80 15.25 5.41 -0.48
CA GLN A 80 15.38 4.00 -0.12
C GLN A 80 14.05 3.28 -0.33
N LEU A 81 14.05 2.16 -1.04
CA LEU A 81 12.85 1.40 -1.35
C LEU A 81 12.65 0.29 -0.31
N ILE A 82 11.46 0.20 0.24
CA ILE A 82 11.12 -0.79 1.27
C ILE A 82 9.98 -1.68 0.78
N THR A 83 10.25 -2.98 0.68
CA THR A 83 9.25 -4.00 0.29
C THR A 83 9.05 -4.99 1.43
N MET A 84 7.79 -5.35 1.70
CA MET A 84 7.44 -6.19 2.84
C MET A 84 6.94 -7.58 2.44
N HIS A 85 7.53 -8.62 3.04
CA HIS A 85 7.03 -9.99 3.04
C HIS A 85 6.19 -10.25 4.28
N GLY A 86 4.99 -10.75 4.09
CA GLY A 86 4.01 -10.97 5.16
C GLY A 86 2.96 -9.87 5.27
N ALA A 87 2.98 -8.89 4.32
CA ALA A 87 1.90 -7.92 4.09
C ALA A 87 0.92 -8.47 3.03
N ASP A 88 0.98 -7.96 1.80
CA ASP A 88 0.13 -8.43 0.70
C ASP A 88 0.50 -9.84 0.20
N ILE A 89 1.75 -10.24 0.38
CA ILE A 89 2.23 -11.58 0.06
C ILE A 89 2.29 -12.38 1.36
N ASP A 90 1.54 -13.48 1.42
CA ASP A 90 1.56 -14.34 2.60
C ASP A 90 2.99 -14.79 2.93
N ILE A 91 3.34 -14.74 4.22
CA ILE A 91 4.69 -15.05 4.71
C ILE A 91 5.12 -16.49 4.39
N GLN A 92 4.17 -17.38 4.15
CA GLN A 92 4.44 -18.78 3.73
C GLN A 92 4.63 -18.91 2.22
N ASN A 93 4.19 -17.92 1.43
CA ASN A 93 4.34 -17.95 -0.02
C ASN A 93 5.72 -17.42 -0.45
N VAL A 94 6.74 -18.23 -0.16
CA VAL A 94 8.14 -17.89 -0.45
C VAL A 94 8.38 -17.74 -1.96
N ALA A 95 7.75 -18.57 -2.78
CA ALA A 95 7.93 -18.52 -4.24
C ALA A 95 7.47 -17.19 -4.83
N GLN A 96 6.28 -16.72 -4.44
CA GLN A 96 5.78 -15.40 -4.86
C GLN A 96 6.65 -14.27 -4.31
N TRP A 97 7.10 -14.40 -3.07
CA TRP A 97 8.00 -13.42 -2.46
C TRP A 97 9.29 -13.25 -3.25
N GLU A 98 10.01 -14.34 -3.55
CA GLU A 98 11.26 -14.28 -4.31
C GLU A 98 11.05 -13.68 -5.70
N LYS A 99 9.93 -14.00 -6.34
CA LYS A 99 9.56 -13.39 -7.61
C LYS A 99 9.42 -11.86 -7.50
N ILE A 100 8.63 -11.38 -6.53
CA ILE A 100 8.41 -9.94 -6.35
C ILE A 100 9.72 -9.23 -5.97
N LYS A 101 10.51 -9.82 -5.10
CA LYS A 101 11.82 -9.30 -4.73
C LYS A 101 12.75 -9.16 -5.95
N ASN A 102 12.77 -10.16 -6.82
CA ASN A 102 13.57 -10.11 -8.05
C ASN A 102 13.06 -9.04 -9.02
N ILE A 103 11.75 -8.95 -9.23
CA ILE A 103 11.14 -7.91 -10.07
C ILE A 103 11.49 -6.53 -9.53
N THR A 104 11.29 -6.28 -8.23
CA THR A 104 11.59 -4.98 -7.61
C THR A 104 13.06 -4.59 -7.79
N LYS A 105 13.97 -5.54 -7.67
CA LYS A 105 15.41 -5.31 -7.88
C LYS A 105 15.79 -5.08 -9.35
N SER A 106 15.06 -5.67 -10.27
CA SER A 106 15.36 -5.62 -11.70
C SER A 106 14.68 -4.47 -12.45
N LEU A 107 13.84 -3.68 -11.80
CA LEU A 107 13.23 -2.52 -12.42
C LEU A 107 14.30 -1.49 -12.79
N GLU A 108 14.47 -1.25 -14.09
CA GLU A 108 15.46 -0.30 -14.62
C GLU A 108 15.28 1.10 -14.03
N LEU A 109 14.02 1.51 -13.86
CA LEU A 109 13.64 2.81 -13.28
C LEU A 109 14.27 3.05 -11.90
N THR A 110 14.39 2.01 -11.09
CA THR A 110 14.82 2.11 -9.69
C THR A 110 16.10 1.34 -9.39
N LYS A 111 16.85 0.95 -10.41
CA LYS A 111 18.05 0.09 -10.27
C LYS A 111 19.13 0.65 -9.35
N ASN A 112 19.22 1.98 -9.25
CA ASN A 112 20.21 2.67 -8.42
C ASN A 112 19.73 2.92 -6.98
N ASN A 113 18.45 2.66 -6.68
CA ASN A 113 17.91 2.90 -5.35
C ASN A 113 18.25 1.73 -4.40
N PRO A 114 18.69 2.02 -3.15
CA PRO A 114 18.84 0.97 -2.14
C PRO A 114 17.50 0.27 -1.87
N ASN A 115 17.51 -1.07 -1.89
CA ASN A 115 16.33 -1.88 -1.62
C ASN A 115 16.45 -2.59 -0.27
N TYR A 116 15.48 -2.37 0.62
CA TYR A 116 15.33 -3.06 1.89
C TYR A 116 14.12 -3.98 1.87
N PHE A 117 14.31 -5.21 2.34
CA PHE A 117 13.29 -6.24 2.36
C PHE A 117 13.00 -6.62 3.82
N ILE A 118 11.79 -6.31 4.28
CA ILE A 118 11.35 -6.61 5.64
C ILE A 118 10.47 -7.85 5.60
N LYS A 119 10.76 -8.82 6.46
CA LYS A 119 9.93 -10.02 6.66
C LYS A 119 9.23 -9.95 8.01
N SER A 120 7.90 -10.07 8.04
CA SER A 120 7.11 -10.01 9.26
C SER A 120 5.89 -10.92 9.20
N ASN A 121 5.54 -11.51 10.34
CA ASN A 121 4.30 -12.27 10.51
C ASN A 121 3.17 -11.41 11.11
N VAL A 122 3.25 -10.11 11.02
CA VAL A 122 2.32 -9.16 11.65
C VAL A 122 0.84 -9.43 11.32
N ARG A 123 0.53 -9.90 10.11
CA ARG A 123 -0.85 -10.30 9.74
C ARG A 123 -1.37 -11.53 10.48
N ARG A 124 -0.49 -12.31 11.13
CA ARG A 124 -0.84 -13.50 11.91
C ARG A 124 -0.77 -13.26 13.41
N PHE A 125 -0.55 -12.01 13.81
CA PHE A 125 -0.42 -11.61 15.21
C PHE A 125 -1.73 -11.77 15.98
N TYR A 126 -2.87 -11.57 15.36
CA TYR A 126 -4.18 -11.64 16.00
C TYR A 126 -4.87 -13.00 15.77
N ARG A 127 -5.77 -13.35 16.66
CA ARG A 127 -6.61 -14.54 16.52
C ARG A 127 -7.89 -14.17 15.76
N SER A 128 -8.40 -15.10 14.94
CA SER A 128 -9.66 -14.95 14.19
C SER A 128 -10.88 -14.54 15.04
N LYS A 129 -10.83 -14.78 16.35
CA LYS A 129 -11.87 -14.29 17.29
C LYS A 129 -11.92 -12.77 17.41
N VAL A 130 -10.79 -12.08 17.21
CA VAL A 130 -10.72 -10.60 17.24
C VAL A 130 -11.38 -10.01 16.00
N GLU A 131 -11.28 -10.68 14.86
CA GLU A 131 -11.98 -10.24 13.64
C GLU A 131 -13.49 -10.17 13.83
N LYS A 132 -14.06 -11.13 14.59
CA LYS A 132 -15.50 -11.18 14.86
C LYS A 132 -16.02 -9.96 15.66
N LEU A 133 -15.14 -9.25 16.37
CA LEU A 133 -15.52 -8.05 17.13
C LEU A 133 -15.74 -6.84 16.23
N ILE A 134 -15.22 -6.87 15.00
CA ILE A 134 -15.25 -5.75 14.06
C ILE A 134 -16.13 -6.09 12.84
N TYR A 135 -16.60 -7.32 12.76
CA TYR A 135 -17.21 -7.90 11.58
C TYR A 135 -18.64 -7.39 11.36
N ASN A 136 -18.70 -6.22 10.65
CA ASN A 136 -19.94 -5.77 10.06
C ASN A 136 -19.75 -5.62 8.60
N ASN A 137 -19.58 -6.30 7.66
CA ASN A 137 -19.53 -6.07 6.21
C ASN A 137 -18.39 -6.76 5.42
N ASN A 138 -18.07 -8.02 5.70
CA ASN A 138 -17.10 -8.80 4.90
C ASN A 138 -15.68 -8.20 4.80
N GLN A 139 -15.28 -7.34 5.73
CA GLN A 139 -13.93 -6.79 5.78
C GLN A 139 -13.13 -7.43 6.91
N ASP A 140 -11.86 -7.68 6.68
CA ASP A 140 -10.98 -8.32 7.66
C ASP A 140 -10.24 -7.27 8.52
N TRP A 141 -9.64 -7.72 9.61
CA TRP A 141 -8.83 -6.91 10.51
C TRP A 141 -7.70 -6.17 9.79
N TRP A 142 -7.08 -6.81 8.82
CA TRP A 142 -6.03 -6.21 8.02
C TRP A 142 -6.54 -4.97 7.27
N THR A 143 -7.65 -5.11 6.59
CA THR A 143 -8.24 -4.04 5.80
C THR A 143 -8.74 -2.89 6.65
N LEU A 144 -9.42 -3.18 7.77
CA LEU A 144 -10.06 -2.13 8.58
C LEU A 144 -9.08 -1.34 9.44
N ILE A 145 -8.05 -2.00 9.98
CA ILE A 145 -7.26 -1.43 11.08
C ILE A 145 -5.77 -1.49 10.81
N GLN A 146 -5.29 -2.65 10.39
CA GLN A 146 -3.88 -2.97 10.56
C GLN A 146 -3.01 -2.46 9.42
N HIS A 147 -3.55 -2.33 8.21
CA HIS A 147 -2.79 -2.15 6.98
C HIS A 147 -1.72 -1.05 7.08
N GLY A 148 -2.10 0.22 7.11
CA GLY A 148 -1.16 1.35 7.14
C GLY A 148 -0.29 1.35 8.40
N LEU A 149 -0.91 1.16 9.59
CA LEU A 149 -0.20 1.11 10.87
C LEU A 149 0.90 0.04 10.90
N SER A 150 0.62 -1.17 10.38
CA SER A 150 1.63 -2.23 10.38
C SER A 150 2.71 -2.00 9.34
N LEU A 151 2.35 -1.52 8.16
CA LEU A 151 3.34 -1.25 7.11
C LEU A 151 4.33 -0.18 7.55
N THR A 152 3.85 0.88 8.16
CA THR A 152 4.69 2.00 8.59
C THR A 152 5.50 1.68 9.85
N SER A 153 4.88 1.06 10.87
CA SER A 153 5.58 0.74 12.13
C SER A 153 6.72 -0.28 11.96
N LEU A 154 6.60 -1.22 11.02
CA LEU A 154 7.66 -2.19 10.74
C LEU A 154 8.93 -1.54 10.14
N ILE A 155 8.84 -0.31 9.68
CA ILE A 155 9.98 0.45 9.15
C ILE A 155 10.83 1.05 10.27
N ALA A 156 10.30 1.28 11.45
CA ALA A 156 10.97 2.02 12.53
C ALA A 156 12.42 1.55 12.82
N PRO A 157 12.73 0.24 12.94
CA PRO A 157 14.11 -0.20 13.14
C PRO A 157 15.03 0.10 11.95
N VAL A 158 14.50 0.02 10.73
CA VAL A 158 15.26 0.34 9.50
C VAL A 158 15.50 1.84 9.40
N ALA A 159 14.48 2.64 9.74
CA ALA A 159 14.56 4.09 9.75
C ALA A 159 15.61 4.59 10.72
N TYR A 160 15.60 4.10 11.96
CA TYR A 160 16.60 4.43 12.96
C TYR A 160 18.02 4.10 12.50
N LYS A 161 18.23 2.86 12.02
CA LYS A 161 19.55 2.39 11.57
C LYS A 161 20.12 3.20 10.40
N ASN A 162 19.26 3.68 9.50
CA ASN A 162 19.66 4.33 8.25
C ASN A 162 19.43 5.85 8.26
N GLY A 163 19.03 6.45 9.37
CA GLY A 163 18.77 7.88 9.47
C GLY A 163 17.68 8.36 8.54
N ILE A 164 16.58 7.59 8.40
CA ILE A 164 15.44 7.94 7.55
C ILE A 164 14.55 8.92 8.31
N GLY A 165 14.36 10.12 7.74
CA GLY A 165 13.50 11.16 8.33
C GLY A 165 12.09 11.20 7.75
N GLU A 166 11.90 10.74 6.52
CA GLU A 166 10.62 10.72 5.84
C GLU A 166 10.36 9.34 5.25
N VAL A 167 9.16 8.82 5.49
CA VAL A 167 8.69 7.54 4.92
C VAL A 167 7.43 7.78 4.13
N PHE A 168 7.52 7.62 2.81
CA PHE A 168 6.37 7.80 1.91
C PHE A 168 5.56 6.52 1.79
N ILE A 169 4.25 6.63 1.90
CA ILE A 169 3.27 5.60 1.57
C ILE A 169 2.34 6.10 0.46
N GLY A 170 2.25 5.35 -0.64
CA GLY A 170 1.42 5.73 -1.78
C GLY A 170 -0.07 5.55 -1.50
N SER A 171 -0.85 6.61 -1.67
CA SER A 171 -2.31 6.59 -1.55
C SER A 171 -2.94 5.68 -2.59
N THR A 172 -3.89 4.86 -2.17
CA THR A 172 -4.72 4.04 -3.07
C THR A 172 -5.95 4.81 -3.57
N LEU A 173 -6.54 5.63 -2.72
CA LEU A 173 -7.72 6.44 -2.99
C LEU A 173 -7.34 7.91 -3.10
N ASP A 174 -8.15 8.69 -3.79
CA ASP A 174 -8.07 10.15 -3.71
C ASP A 174 -8.77 10.67 -2.45
N ALA A 175 -8.48 11.92 -2.07
CA ALA A 175 -8.98 12.53 -0.84
C ALA A 175 -10.51 12.60 -0.76
N LYS A 176 -11.23 12.55 -1.87
CA LYS A 176 -12.70 12.56 -1.91
C LYS A 176 -13.29 11.19 -1.57
N ASN A 177 -12.53 10.13 -1.78
CA ASN A 177 -12.94 8.73 -1.64
C ASN A 177 -12.27 8.03 -0.45
N GLU A 178 -11.60 8.76 0.44
CA GLU A 178 -11.04 8.23 1.70
C GLU A 178 -12.15 7.92 2.71
N LEU A 179 -12.88 6.83 2.46
CA LEU A 179 -14.01 6.40 3.30
C LEU A 179 -13.58 5.51 4.49
N PHE A 180 -12.31 5.13 4.53
CA PHE A 180 -11.79 4.18 5.51
C PHE A 180 -10.49 4.69 6.13
N PRO A 181 -10.22 4.38 7.42
CA PRO A 181 -9.00 4.85 8.07
C PRO A 181 -7.72 4.17 7.56
N TRP A 182 -7.84 2.98 6.99
CA TRP A 182 -6.66 2.26 6.49
C TRP A 182 -6.10 2.89 5.21
N GLY A 183 -4.79 3.17 5.22
CA GLY A 183 -4.14 3.78 4.06
C GLY A 183 -4.74 5.13 3.69
N SER A 184 -5.16 5.92 4.67
CA SER A 184 -5.68 7.26 4.51
C SER A 184 -4.72 8.31 5.06
N SER A 185 -4.80 9.52 4.53
CA SER A 185 -4.05 10.66 5.03
C SER A 185 -4.41 11.02 6.47
N TYR A 186 -5.64 10.74 6.88
CA TYR A 186 -6.14 10.96 8.25
C TYR A 186 -5.48 10.10 9.31
N ILE A 187 -4.81 9.02 8.92
CA ILE A 187 -4.07 8.15 9.83
C ILE A 187 -2.58 8.22 9.56
N ASP A 188 -2.17 8.00 8.32
CA ASP A 188 -0.75 7.82 7.98
C ASP A 188 0.08 9.07 8.28
N ASN A 189 -0.44 10.28 8.00
CA ASN A 189 0.26 11.54 8.25
C ASN A 189 0.48 11.87 9.74
N TYR A 190 -0.25 11.21 10.64
CA TYR A 190 -0.04 11.38 12.07
C TYR A 190 0.97 10.40 12.66
N ILE A 191 1.43 9.42 11.89
CA ILE A 191 2.37 8.42 12.38
C ILE A 191 3.78 9.01 12.39
N THR A 192 4.34 9.18 13.59
CA THR A 192 5.71 9.64 13.80
C THR A 192 6.40 8.78 14.85
N TRP A 193 7.71 8.67 14.78
CA TRP A 193 8.55 8.09 15.82
C TRP A 193 9.96 8.68 15.73
N ALA A 194 10.61 8.87 16.86
CA ALA A 194 11.95 9.45 16.91
C ALA A 194 12.07 10.70 16.00
N SER A 195 12.94 10.65 15.00
CA SER A 195 13.11 11.72 14.01
C SER A 195 12.45 11.38 12.65
N THR A 196 11.52 10.41 12.60
CA THR A 196 10.86 9.98 11.37
C THR A 196 9.41 10.42 11.33
N GLN A 197 8.94 10.88 10.17
CA GLN A 197 7.54 11.14 9.84
C GLN A 197 7.08 10.27 8.68
N VAL A 198 5.85 9.77 8.77
CA VAL A 198 5.18 9.13 7.64
C VAL A 198 4.46 10.19 6.81
N ILE A 199 4.53 10.06 5.49
CA ILE A 199 3.89 10.96 4.53
C ILE A 199 3.00 10.13 3.61
N HIS A 200 1.70 10.31 3.75
CA HIS A 200 0.72 9.77 2.81
C HIS A 200 0.73 10.59 1.53
N HIS A 201 1.05 9.98 0.39
CA HIS A 201 1.36 10.70 -0.83
C HIS A 201 0.48 10.27 -1.99
N GLY A 202 0.01 11.24 -2.80
CA GLY A 202 -0.72 10.96 -4.04
C GLY A 202 -2.24 10.94 -3.89
N GLN A 203 -2.78 11.43 -2.78
CA GLN A 203 -4.23 11.53 -2.54
C GLN A 203 -4.93 12.61 -3.39
N GLU A 204 -4.17 13.48 -4.04
CA GLU A 204 -4.68 14.51 -4.96
C GLU A 204 -5.17 13.94 -6.29
N SER A 205 -4.83 12.67 -6.59
CA SER A 205 -5.13 12.02 -7.87
C SER A 205 -5.83 10.69 -7.69
N ASN A 206 -6.90 10.46 -8.45
CA ASN A 206 -7.50 9.14 -8.59
C ASN A 206 -6.59 8.18 -9.39
N ARG A 207 -6.93 6.91 -9.40
CA ARG A 207 -6.11 5.86 -10.04
C ARG A 207 -5.93 6.07 -11.54
N PHE A 208 -6.94 6.56 -12.25
CA PHE A 208 -6.85 6.86 -13.67
C PHE A 208 -5.82 7.95 -13.94
N ASN A 209 -5.93 9.07 -13.22
CA ASN A 209 -5.00 10.19 -13.35
C ASN A 209 -3.56 9.80 -12.97
N LYS A 210 -3.40 8.96 -11.92
CA LYS A 210 -2.08 8.40 -11.57
C LYS A 210 -1.47 7.62 -12.72
N MET A 211 -2.25 6.75 -13.37
CA MET A 211 -1.77 5.98 -14.52
C MET A 211 -1.44 6.88 -15.71
N LYS A 212 -2.27 7.91 -15.98
CA LYS A 212 -1.96 8.89 -17.02
C LYS A 212 -0.63 9.59 -16.75
N ILE A 213 -0.46 10.15 -15.55
CA ILE A 213 0.77 10.85 -15.15
C ILE A 213 1.99 9.91 -15.23
N LEU A 214 1.83 8.64 -14.85
CA LEU A 214 2.90 7.65 -15.00
C LEU A 214 3.26 7.39 -16.46
N CYS A 215 2.28 7.23 -17.33
CA CYS A 215 2.53 7.04 -18.76
C CYS A 215 3.26 8.26 -19.35
N ASP A 216 2.79 9.45 -19.04
CA ASP A 216 3.44 10.71 -19.48
C ASP A 216 4.90 10.78 -18.98
N TYR A 217 5.15 10.44 -17.70
CA TYR A 217 6.49 10.37 -17.11
C TYR A 217 7.39 9.33 -17.79
N PHE A 218 6.87 8.13 -18.08
CA PHE A 218 7.64 7.08 -18.75
C PHE A 218 7.97 7.44 -20.20
N ASP A 219 7.08 8.17 -20.88
CA ASP A 219 7.36 8.73 -22.22
C ASP A 219 8.47 9.79 -22.16
N GLU A 220 8.39 10.72 -21.19
CA GLU A 220 9.40 11.76 -21.00
C GLU A 220 10.80 11.19 -20.78
N ILE A 221 10.92 10.14 -19.99
CA ILE A 221 12.22 9.50 -19.74
C ILE A 221 12.56 8.40 -20.75
N ASN A 222 11.69 8.16 -21.75
CA ASN A 222 11.80 7.09 -22.74
C ASN A 222 12.07 5.72 -22.13
N LEU A 223 11.35 5.38 -21.07
CA LEU A 223 11.50 4.13 -20.31
C LEU A 223 10.15 3.57 -19.90
N PRO A 224 9.39 2.89 -20.79
CA PRO A 224 8.18 2.16 -20.39
C PRO A 224 8.50 1.21 -19.22
N THR A 225 7.77 1.36 -18.13
CA THR A 225 8.07 0.59 -16.91
C THR A 225 6.90 -0.31 -16.57
N PRO A 226 7.11 -1.62 -16.50
CA PRO A 226 6.11 -2.57 -16.06
C PRO A 226 5.67 -2.31 -14.62
N PHE A 227 4.37 -2.37 -14.34
CA PHE A 227 3.83 -2.20 -12.99
C PHE A 227 2.93 -3.35 -12.56
N ARG A 228 2.97 -3.65 -11.27
CA ARG A 228 2.21 -4.73 -10.67
C ARG A 228 0.86 -4.24 -10.16
N VAL A 229 -0.23 -4.81 -10.67
CA VAL A 229 -1.58 -4.56 -10.14
C VAL A 229 -2.20 -5.81 -9.51
N CYS A 230 -1.67 -6.98 -9.84
CA CYS A 230 -2.26 -8.28 -9.53
C CYS A 230 -1.74 -8.85 -8.20
N TYR A 231 -2.67 -9.41 -7.40
CA TYR A 231 -2.33 -10.17 -6.19
C TYR A 231 -2.47 -11.69 -6.38
N HIS A 232 -2.92 -12.14 -7.54
CA HIS A 232 -3.06 -13.58 -7.80
C HIS A 232 -1.70 -14.28 -7.86
N ASN A 233 -1.64 -15.41 -7.15
CA ASN A 233 -0.43 -16.22 -7.00
C ASN A 233 -0.08 -17.05 -8.24
N GLN A 234 -0.79 -16.87 -9.34
CA GLN A 234 -0.65 -17.76 -10.50
C GLN A 234 0.53 -17.33 -11.36
N ASN A 235 1.53 -18.20 -11.40
CA ASN A 235 2.58 -18.26 -12.39
C ASN A 235 3.73 -17.23 -12.31
N THR A 236 4.67 -17.38 -13.18
CA THR A 236 5.93 -16.66 -13.36
C THR A 236 5.77 -15.19 -13.81
N LYS A 237 4.55 -14.70 -14.05
CA LYS A 237 4.23 -13.40 -14.64
C LYS A 237 4.00 -12.30 -13.62
N LEU A 238 4.19 -11.05 -14.02
CA LEU A 238 3.97 -9.87 -13.16
C LEU A 238 2.48 -9.70 -12.86
N ASN A 239 1.63 -9.83 -13.87
CA ASN A 239 0.19 -9.71 -13.80
C ASN A 239 -0.49 -10.94 -14.41
N CYS A 240 -1.65 -11.35 -13.89
CA CYS A 240 -2.41 -12.46 -14.46
C CYS A 240 -3.19 -12.08 -15.72
N SER A 241 -3.33 -10.81 -16.02
CA SER A 241 -4.07 -10.21 -17.13
C SER A 241 -5.58 -10.56 -17.23
N MET A 242 -6.13 -11.26 -16.23
CA MET A 242 -7.53 -11.75 -16.24
C MET A 242 -8.37 -11.35 -15.03
N CYS A 243 -7.78 -10.80 -13.97
CA CYS A 243 -8.55 -10.38 -12.79
C CYS A 243 -9.07 -8.94 -12.93
N ALA A 244 -10.01 -8.53 -12.07
CA ALA A 244 -10.58 -7.19 -12.05
C ALA A 244 -9.53 -6.08 -12.07
N LYS A 245 -8.46 -6.22 -11.30
CA LYS A 245 -7.37 -5.23 -11.26
C LYS A 245 -6.61 -5.16 -12.58
N CYS A 246 -6.37 -6.32 -13.22
CA CYS A 246 -5.71 -6.36 -14.53
C CYS A 246 -6.61 -5.79 -15.63
N TYR A 247 -7.88 -6.17 -15.69
CA TYR A 247 -8.82 -5.61 -16.67
C TYR A 247 -8.88 -4.08 -16.59
N ARG A 248 -9.01 -3.52 -15.39
CA ARG A 248 -9.02 -2.07 -15.18
C ARG A 248 -7.75 -1.41 -15.71
N ALA A 249 -6.58 -1.94 -15.36
CA ALA A 249 -5.31 -1.37 -15.80
C ALA A 249 -5.14 -1.48 -17.32
N ILE A 250 -5.48 -2.63 -17.92
CA ILE A 250 -5.43 -2.82 -19.37
C ILE A 250 -6.34 -1.83 -20.09
N VAL A 251 -7.61 -1.70 -19.65
CA VAL A 251 -8.57 -0.75 -20.24
C VAL A 251 -8.05 0.68 -20.11
N THR A 252 -7.52 1.07 -18.95
CA THR A 252 -6.93 2.41 -18.74
C THR A 252 -5.78 2.66 -19.72
N LEU A 253 -4.86 1.72 -19.88
CA LEU A 253 -3.74 1.86 -20.83
C LEU A 253 -4.24 2.02 -22.27
N ILE A 254 -5.21 1.20 -22.68
CA ILE A 254 -5.82 1.32 -24.02
C ILE A 254 -6.46 2.69 -24.23
N VAL A 255 -7.23 3.19 -23.27
CA VAL A 255 -7.85 4.53 -23.32
C VAL A 255 -6.79 5.64 -23.41
N LEU A 256 -5.64 5.46 -22.77
CA LEU A 256 -4.50 6.37 -22.83
C LEU A 256 -3.67 6.20 -24.13
N GLY A 257 -4.06 5.31 -25.06
CA GLY A 257 -3.33 5.05 -26.29
C GLY A 257 -2.01 4.28 -26.08
N LYS A 258 -1.87 3.57 -24.96
CA LYS A 258 -0.67 2.79 -24.61
C LYS A 258 -0.87 1.30 -24.89
N ASP A 259 0.21 0.63 -25.29
CA ASP A 259 0.23 -0.83 -25.43
C ASP A 259 0.38 -1.50 -24.05
N PRO A 260 -0.63 -2.23 -23.54
CA PRO A 260 -0.51 -2.87 -22.23
C PRO A 260 0.64 -3.86 -22.09
N ARG A 261 1.17 -4.39 -23.22
CA ARG A 261 2.29 -5.34 -23.22
C ARG A 261 3.57 -4.70 -22.70
N GLU A 262 3.80 -3.44 -23.01
CA GLU A 262 4.95 -2.67 -22.51
C GLU A 262 4.91 -2.44 -21.00
N TYR A 263 3.71 -2.55 -20.40
CA TYR A 263 3.46 -2.33 -18.98
C TYR A 263 3.28 -3.64 -18.17
N GLY A 264 3.65 -4.78 -18.75
CA GLY A 264 3.68 -6.07 -18.05
C GLY A 264 2.37 -6.86 -18.07
N PHE A 265 1.52 -6.64 -19.09
CA PHE A 265 0.31 -7.43 -19.35
C PHE A 265 0.48 -8.31 -20.59
N GLU A 266 -0.12 -9.50 -20.56
CA GLU A 266 -0.03 -10.49 -21.60
C GLU A 266 -1.42 -10.81 -22.17
N ILE A 267 -1.86 -10.03 -23.14
CA ILE A 267 -3.22 -10.14 -23.69
C ILE A 267 -3.38 -11.40 -24.50
N GLU A 268 -2.58 -11.59 -25.55
CA GLU A 268 -2.71 -12.73 -26.47
C GLU A 268 -2.45 -14.07 -25.78
N THR A 269 -1.43 -14.12 -24.93
CA THR A 269 -1.09 -15.35 -24.19
C THR A 269 -2.21 -15.80 -23.26
N MET A 270 -2.93 -14.84 -22.64
CA MET A 270 -3.95 -15.14 -21.63
C MET A 270 -5.35 -15.23 -22.22
N HIS A 271 -5.63 -14.53 -23.32
CA HIS A 271 -6.96 -14.48 -23.94
C HIS A 271 -6.99 -15.08 -25.34
N GLY A 272 -5.84 -15.34 -25.97
CA GLY A 272 -5.71 -15.88 -27.32
C GLY A 272 -5.72 -14.82 -28.41
N SER A 273 -6.45 -13.70 -28.24
CA SER A 273 -6.44 -12.53 -29.11
C SER A 273 -6.96 -11.30 -28.39
N VAL A 274 -6.79 -10.13 -28.98
CA VAL A 274 -7.36 -8.86 -28.48
C VAL A 274 -8.89 -8.88 -28.51
N GLU A 275 -9.48 -9.45 -29.57
CA GLU A 275 -10.94 -9.59 -29.68
C GLU A 275 -11.49 -10.45 -28.54
N LYS A 276 -10.88 -11.60 -28.28
CA LYS A 276 -11.26 -12.46 -27.15
C LYS A 276 -11.04 -11.79 -25.80
N PHE A 277 -10.06 -10.92 -25.68
CA PHE A 277 -9.92 -10.10 -24.47
C PHE A 277 -11.16 -9.24 -24.22
N TYR A 278 -11.68 -8.55 -25.26
CA TYR A 278 -12.90 -7.76 -25.14
C TYR A 278 -14.13 -8.62 -24.82
N ASP A 279 -14.26 -9.78 -25.43
CA ASP A 279 -15.33 -10.72 -25.11
C ASP A 279 -15.29 -11.15 -23.63
N ASN A 280 -14.10 -11.53 -23.17
CA ASN A 280 -13.88 -11.91 -21.77
C ASN A 280 -14.14 -10.74 -20.80
N LEU A 281 -13.75 -9.52 -21.16
CA LEU A 281 -14.04 -8.31 -20.41
C LEU A 281 -15.55 -8.06 -20.30
N LEU A 282 -16.29 -8.20 -21.40
CA LEU A 282 -17.75 -8.04 -21.40
C LEU A 282 -18.45 -9.11 -20.54
N ILE A 283 -17.99 -10.36 -20.60
CA ILE A 283 -18.48 -11.43 -19.73
C ILE A 283 -18.20 -11.10 -18.26
N PHE A 284 -16.99 -10.63 -17.96
CA PHE A 284 -16.60 -10.23 -16.62
C PHE A 284 -17.48 -9.10 -16.08
N ILE A 285 -17.71 -8.07 -16.87
CA ILE A 285 -18.57 -6.92 -16.51
C ILE A 285 -20.00 -7.39 -16.25
N LYS A 286 -20.58 -8.18 -17.14
CA LYS A 286 -21.95 -8.71 -17.01
C LYS A 286 -22.11 -9.62 -15.78
N GLY A 287 -21.12 -10.45 -15.48
CA GLY A 287 -21.12 -11.36 -14.33
C GLY A 287 -20.95 -10.68 -12.96
N ASN A 288 -20.50 -9.42 -12.94
CA ASN A 288 -20.20 -8.70 -11.71
C ASN A 288 -21.08 -7.44 -11.51
N VAL A 289 -22.32 -7.47 -11.99
CA VAL A 289 -23.26 -6.32 -12.00
C VAL A 289 -23.38 -5.61 -10.64
N PHE A 290 -23.38 -6.35 -9.53
CA PHE A 290 -23.47 -5.78 -8.18
C PHE A 290 -22.19 -5.07 -7.69
N ASN A 291 -21.05 -5.31 -8.32
CA ASN A 291 -19.77 -4.71 -7.95
C ASN A 291 -19.26 -3.67 -8.95
N GLN A 292 -20.05 -3.33 -9.98
CA GLN A 292 -19.61 -2.43 -11.05
C GLN A 292 -19.21 -1.04 -10.53
N ALA A 293 -20.00 -0.44 -9.65
CA ALA A 293 -19.71 0.87 -9.07
C ALA A 293 -18.37 0.88 -8.32
N VAL A 294 -18.05 -0.19 -7.57
CA VAL A 294 -16.80 -0.31 -6.81
C VAL A 294 -15.61 -0.59 -7.73
N TYR A 295 -15.80 -1.28 -8.84
CA TYR A 295 -14.71 -1.68 -9.72
C TYR A 295 -14.35 -0.65 -10.79
N PHE A 296 -15.28 0.20 -11.18
CA PHE A 296 -15.10 1.17 -12.27
C PHE A 296 -15.21 2.64 -11.87
N TYR A 297 -15.41 2.94 -10.58
CA TYR A 297 -15.53 4.32 -10.08
C TYR A 297 -14.35 5.24 -10.46
N TRP A 298 -13.23 4.68 -10.85
CA TRP A 298 -12.05 5.41 -11.23
C TRP A 298 -11.87 5.57 -12.76
N LEU A 299 -12.85 5.14 -13.54
CA LEU A 299 -12.98 5.47 -14.95
C LEU A 299 -13.95 6.64 -15.18
N GLU A 300 -14.69 7.06 -14.15
CA GLU A 300 -15.51 8.27 -14.13
C GLU A 300 -14.65 9.50 -13.78
#